data_1e83c5e51141cbed7b411a0f385a080d
#
_entry.id   1e83c5e51141cbed7b411a0f385a080d
#
_cell.length_a   1.000
_cell.length_b   1.000
_cell.length_c   1.000
_cell.angle_alpha   90.00
_cell.angle_beta   90.00
_cell.angle_gamma   90.00
#
_symmetry.space_group_name_H-M   'P 1'
#
loop_
_entity.id
_entity.type
_entity.pdbx_description
1 polymer ?
#
loop_
_entity_poly.entity_id
_entity_poly.type
_entity_poly.pdbx_seq_one_letter_code
_entity_poly.pdbx_strand_id
1 'polypeptide(L)'
;LNVLVNSLGKMPKDLFAEFDHTAPEDLPAGDVKYHQGFSSDVSTAGGPVHLSLAFNPSHLEIVNPVVEGSVRARMDRRDDPKGSQVLPVLVHGDAAFGGQGVNQETLALAQTRGYTTGGTVHIIINNQIGFTTSDPRDMRSTVYCTDIVKMVEAPVLHVNGDDPEAVVLATQLALEFRMEFRQDVVVDITCFRKLGHNEQDTPMLTQPLMYKKIAAHPGTRKLYADKLAAQGLGETLGDDMVKAYRAAMDAGKHTVDPVLTNFKSKYAVDWSPFLGKKWTDAGDTAIPLTEWKRLSEKLTTIPETVTPHQLVKKVYDDRAAMGRGDTPVDWGMGEHMAFASLVASGYPVRLSGEDCGRGTFTHRHAVIHDQKREKWDTGTYVPLQNVAENQAPFVVIDSILSEEAVLGFEYGYAGSDPNTLVIWEAQFGDFANGAQVVIDQFIASGEVKWGRANGLTLMLPHGYEGQGPEHSSARLERFMQLAADANMQIVQPTTASQIFHVLRRQMVRDLRK
;
A
#
# COMPACT_ATOMS: atom_id res chain seq x y z
N LEU A 1 -19.19 3.12 6.47
CA LEU A 1 -20.28 3.94 5.86
C LEU A 1 -20.25 5.38 6.34
N ASN A 2 -20.09 5.64 7.65
CA ASN A 2 -20.03 7.02 8.16
C ASN A 2 -18.86 7.81 7.57
N VAL A 3 -17.69 7.21 7.40
CA VAL A 3 -16.54 7.85 6.74
C VAL A 3 -16.85 8.16 5.28
N LEU A 4 -17.46 7.23 4.55
CA LEU A 4 -17.85 7.44 3.15
C LEU A 4 -18.77 8.65 2.98
N VAL A 5 -19.81 8.76 3.81
CA VAL A 5 -20.83 9.82 3.69
C VAL A 5 -20.35 11.11 4.36
N ASN A 6 -19.85 11.04 5.61
CA ASN A 6 -19.64 12.21 6.45
C ASN A 6 -18.22 12.79 6.40
N SER A 7 -17.26 12.08 5.83
CA SER A 7 -15.89 12.59 5.66
C SER A 7 -15.51 12.75 4.20
N LEU A 8 -15.84 11.75 3.36
CA LEU A 8 -15.50 11.79 1.93
C LEU A 8 -16.63 12.35 1.05
N GLY A 9 -17.84 12.50 1.57
CA GLY A 9 -18.96 13.12 0.85
C GLY A 9 -19.58 12.24 -0.23
N LYS A 10 -19.53 10.91 -0.10
CA LYS A 10 -20.33 10.03 -0.96
C LYS A 10 -21.82 10.36 -0.76
N MET A 11 -22.54 10.51 -1.87
CA MET A 11 -23.97 10.86 -1.81
C MET A 11 -24.77 9.73 -1.15
N PRO A 12 -25.59 10.03 -0.13
CA PRO A 12 -26.43 9.01 0.51
C PRO A 12 -27.33 8.25 -0.47
N LYS A 13 -27.91 8.96 -1.46
CA LYS A 13 -28.77 8.36 -2.50
C LYS A 13 -28.02 7.28 -3.33
N ASP A 14 -26.75 7.52 -3.64
CA ASP A 14 -25.94 6.59 -4.42
C ASP A 14 -25.62 5.34 -3.58
N LEU A 15 -25.32 5.55 -2.29
CA LEU A 15 -25.09 4.45 -1.35
C LEU A 15 -26.37 3.62 -1.15
N PHE A 16 -27.54 4.25 -1.02
CA PHE A 16 -28.82 3.54 -0.89
C PHE A 16 -29.16 2.76 -2.16
N ALA A 17 -28.93 3.33 -3.34
CA ALA A 17 -29.13 2.63 -4.61
C ALA A 17 -28.25 1.37 -4.73
N GLU A 18 -27.03 1.41 -4.18
CA GLU A 18 -26.15 0.24 -4.11
C GLU A 18 -26.69 -0.85 -3.16
N PHE A 19 -27.29 -0.47 -2.02
CA PHE A 19 -27.94 -1.41 -1.11
C PHE A 19 -29.21 -2.02 -1.69
N ASP A 20 -29.98 -1.23 -2.43
CA ASP A 20 -31.23 -1.67 -3.06
C ASP A 20 -30.99 -2.41 -4.40
N HIS A 21 -29.74 -2.62 -4.80
CA HIS A 21 -29.36 -3.22 -6.09
C HIS A 21 -29.98 -2.52 -7.30
N THR A 22 -30.22 -1.21 -7.20
CA THR A 22 -30.74 -0.36 -8.28
C THR A 22 -29.65 0.46 -8.97
N ALA A 23 -28.45 0.50 -8.41
CA ALA A 23 -27.28 1.06 -9.07
C ALA A 23 -26.82 0.15 -10.22
N PRO A 24 -26.30 0.70 -11.33
CA PRO A 24 -25.68 -0.10 -12.36
C PRO A 24 -24.55 -0.95 -11.76
N GLU A 25 -24.64 -2.26 -11.90
CA GLU A 25 -23.55 -3.16 -11.50
C GLU A 25 -22.58 -3.28 -12.66
N ASP A 26 -21.49 -2.49 -12.61
CA ASP A 26 -20.46 -2.53 -13.63
C ASP A 26 -19.38 -3.62 -13.35
N LEU A 27 -19.44 -4.27 -12.18
CA LEU A 27 -18.45 -5.25 -11.75
C LEU A 27 -19.03 -6.68 -11.72
N PRO A 28 -18.29 -7.69 -12.20
CA PRO A 28 -18.78 -9.06 -12.30
C PRO A 28 -19.17 -9.71 -10.96
N ALA A 29 -18.48 -9.36 -9.86
CA ALA A 29 -18.76 -9.91 -8.53
C ALA A 29 -19.20 -8.84 -7.53
N GLY A 30 -18.63 -7.64 -7.60
CA GLY A 30 -18.82 -6.61 -6.58
C GLY A 30 -18.28 -7.00 -5.20
N ASP A 31 -18.60 -6.18 -4.19
CA ASP A 31 -18.21 -6.40 -2.80
C ASP A 31 -19.24 -5.78 -1.85
N VAL A 32 -19.17 -6.10 -0.57
CA VAL A 32 -20.01 -5.47 0.46
C VAL A 32 -19.72 -3.96 0.57
N LYS A 33 -20.76 -3.18 0.85
CA LYS A 33 -20.70 -1.72 0.72
C LYS A 33 -19.73 -1.05 1.70
N TYR A 34 -19.45 -1.64 2.84
CA TYR A 34 -18.48 -1.13 3.81
C TYR A 34 -17.02 -1.45 3.50
N HIS A 35 -16.72 -2.22 2.44
CA HIS A 35 -15.36 -2.40 1.90
C HIS A 35 -15.00 -1.38 0.82
N GLN A 36 -15.94 -0.56 0.39
CA GLN A 36 -15.77 0.33 -0.75
C GLN A 36 -14.77 1.45 -0.47
N GLY A 37 -13.87 1.65 -1.41
CA GLY A 37 -13.05 2.85 -1.49
C GLY A 37 -13.82 4.00 -2.10
N PHE A 38 -13.34 5.22 -1.86
CA PHE A 38 -13.90 6.43 -2.44
C PHE A 38 -12.85 7.54 -2.50
N SER A 39 -12.97 8.43 -3.46
CA SER A 39 -12.12 9.61 -3.56
C SER A 39 -12.96 10.86 -3.77
N SER A 40 -12.57 11.94 -3.11
CA SER A 40 -13.18 13.25 -3.28
C SER A 40 -12.17 14.36 -3.04
N ASP A 41 -12.50 15.54 -3.56
CA ASP A 41 -11.75 16.76 -3.27
C ASP A 41 -12.60 17.63 -2.36
N VAL A 42 -12.01 18.09 -1.25
CA VAL A 42 -12.70 18.95 -0.27
C VAL A 42 -11.96 20.28 -0.12
N SER A 43 -12.70 21.34 0.11
CA SER A 43 -12.15 22.65 0.42
C SER A 43 -11.88 22.75 1.92
N THR A 44 -10.69 23.20 2.28
CA THR A 44 -10.31 23.48 3.67
C THR A 44 -9.81 24.92 3.79
N ALA A 45 -9.63 25.39 5.02
CA ALA A 45 -9.04 26.72 5.26
C ALA A 45 -7.63 26.83 4.64
N GLY A 46 -6.91 25.73 4.51
CA GLY A 46 -5.57 25.67 3.86
C GLY A 46 -5.60 25.47 2.35
N GLY A 47 -6.80 25.35 1.74
CA GLY A 47 -6.98 25.08 0.32
C GLY A 47 -7.58 23.71 0.03
N PRO A 48 -7.64 23.29 -1.24
CA PRO A 48 -8.18 21.99 -1.64
C PRO A 48 -7.34 20.82 -1.11
N VAL A 49 -8.01 19.80 -0.58
CA VAL A 49 -7.39 18.55 -0.13
C VAL A 49 -8.07 17.38 -0.84
N HIS A 50 -7.27 16.51 -1.44
CA HIS A 50 -7.75 15.25 -2.00
C HIS A 50 -7.80 14.18 -0.92
N LEU A 51 -8.98 13.63 -0.69
CA LEU A 51 -9.21 12.51 0.21
C LEU A 51 -9.34 11.22 -0.62
N SER A 52 -8.67 10.16 -0.19
CA SER A 52 -8.76 8.86 -0.84
C SER A 52 -8.88 7.76 0.22
N LEU A 53 -10.02 7.10 0.26
CA LEU A 53 -10.25 5.90 1.07
C LEU A 53 -9.92 4.68 0.23
N ALA A 54 -9.04 3.83 0.73
CA ALA A 54 -8.70 2.58 0.07
C ALA A 54 -9.84 1.57 0.15
N PHE A 55 -9.98 0.73 -0.88
CA PHE A 55 -10.77 -0.50 -0.78
C PHE A 55 -10.08 -1.47 0.18
N ASN A 56 -10.85 -2.18 0.98
CA ASN A 56 -10.31 -3.14 1.94
C ASN A 56 -11.17 -4.41 2.01
N PRO A 57 -10.60 -5.59 2.24
CA PRO A 57 -11.35 -6.81 2.50
C PRO A 57 -11.75 -6.91 3.98
N SER A 58 -12.53 -7.96 4.35
CA SER A 58 -12.84 -8.28 5.75
C SER A 58 -11.63 -8.80 6.56
N HIS A 59 -10.51 -9.08 5.90
CA HIS A 59 -9.26 -9.44 6.56
C HIS A 59 -8.68 -8.18 7.21
N LEU A 60 -8.88 -8.04 8.51
CA LEU A 60 -8.55 -6.84 9.25
C LEU A 60 -7.07 -6.50 9.15
N GLU A 61 -6.75 -5.21 9.01
CA GLU A 61 -5.42 -4.60 9.00
C GLU A 61 -4.60 -4.85 7.72
N ILE A 62 -4.96 -5.80 6.86
CA ILE A 62 -4.17 -6.13 5.66
C ILE A 62 -4.07 -4.97 4.66
N VAL A 63 -4.99 -4.01 4.72
CA VAL A 63 -4.96 -2.80 3.89
C VAL A 63 -3.88 -1.80 4.30
N ASN A 64 -3.34 -1.91 5.52
CA ASN A 64 -2.41 -0.92 6.06
C ASN A 64 -1.16 -0.75 5.19
N PRO A 65 -0.39 -1.79 4.88
CA PRO A 65 0.76 -1.65 3.99
C PRO A 65 0.36 -1.23 2.57
N VAL A 66 -0.84 -1.57 2.11
CA VAL A 66 -1.35 -1.12 0.79
C VAL A 66 -1.53 0.39 0.77
N VAL A 67 -2.04 0.98 1.85
CA VAL A 67 -2.14 2.46 1.99
C VAL A 67 -0.75 3.08 1.99
N GLU A 68 0.19 2.53 2.75
CA GLU A 68 1.56 3.04 2.81
C GLU A 68 2.24 3.02 1.43
N GLY A 69 2.12 1.93 0.68
CA GLY A 69 2.63 1.85 -0.68
C GLY A 69 1.99 2.85 -1.64
N SER A 70 0.68 3.03 -1.52
CA SER A 70 -0.07 4.03 -2.28
C SER A 70 0.37 5.47 -1.97
N VAL A 71 0.63 5.77 -0.68
CA VAL A 71 1.18 7.07 -0.25
C VAL A 71 2.57 7.27 -0.82
N ARG A 72 3.45 6.27 -0.74
CA ARG A 72 4.81 6.34 -1.26
C ARG A 72 4.84 6.63 -2.77
N ALA A 73 4.03 5.95 -3.56
CA ALA A 73 3.92 6.24 -4.99
C ALA A 73 3.46 7.68 -5.27
N ARG A 74 2.57 8.21 -4.43
CA ARG A 74 2.13 9.62 -4.54
C ARG A 74 3.21 10.60 -4.14
N MET A 75 4.04 10.27 -3.15
CA MET A 75 5.20 11.08 -2.75
C MET A 75 6.22 11.14 -3.88
N ASP A 76 6.59 9.98 -4.44
CA ASP A 76 7.57 9.89 -5.51
C ASP A 76 7.13 10.70 -6.75
N ARG A 77 5.83 10.64 -7.14
CA ARG A 77 5.29 11.47 -8.23
C ARG A 77 5.31 12.98 -7.97
N ARG A 78 5.36 13.39 -6.70
CA ARG A 78 5.39 14.81 -6.29
C ARG A 78 6.77 15.33 -6.04
N ASP A 79 7.78 14.48 -6.13
CA ASP A 79 9.12 14.77 -5.66
C ASP A 79 9.09 15.29 -4.20
N ASP A 80 8.37 14.55 -3.35
CA ASP A 80 8.15 14.87 -1.93
C ASP A 80 8.81 13.82 -1.01
N PRO A 81 10.16 13.80 -0.94
CA PRO A 81 10.87 12.77 -0.19
C PRO A 81 10.62 12.83 1.32
N LYS A 82 10.06 13.95 1.81
CA LYS A 82 9.75 14.14 3.23
C LYS A 82 8.30 13.81 3.61
N GLY A 83 7.44 13.47 2.64
CA GLY A 83 6.03 13.22 2.91
C GLY A 83 5.29 14.44 3.47
N SER A 84 5.59 15.63 2.94
CA SER A 84 4.94 16.87 3.39
C SER A 84 3.62 17.18 2.68
N GLN A 85 3.36 16.53 1.54
CA GLN A 85 2.18 16.74 0.72
C GLN A 85 1.18 15.57 0.74
N VAL A 86 1.58 14.42 1.28
CA VAL A 86 0.73 13.23 1.38
C VAL A 86 0.78 12.69 2.80
N LEU A 87 -0.40 12.40 3.36
CA LEU A 87 -0.54 11.91 4.73
C LEU A 87 -1.24 10.55 4.72
N PRO A 88 -0.60 9.47 5.17
CA PRO A 88 -1.31 8.24 5.51
C PRO A 88 -2.06 8.39 6.83
N VAL A 89 -3.31 7.94 6.84
CA VAL A 89 -4.15 7.84 8.04
C VAL A 89 -4.71 6.43 8.08
N LEU A 90 -4.40 5.68 9.13
CA LEU A 90 -4.88 4.32 9.35
C LEU A 90 -5.84 4.30 10.53
N VAL A 91 -7.04 3.75 10.32
CA VAL A 91 -8.08 3.64 11.35
C VAL A 91 -8.25 2.19 11.76
N HIS A 92 -8.08 1.91 13.04
CA HIS A 92 -8.01 0.57 13.60
C HIS A 92 -9.09 0.31 14.63
N GLY A 93 -9.46 -0.97 14.82
CA GLY A 93 -10.06 -1.46 16.04
C GLY A 93 -8.98 -1.93 17.01
N ASP A 94 -9.19 -1.76 18.31
CA ASP A 94 -8.18 -2.07 19.35
C ASP A 94 -7.71 -3.53 19.35
N ALA A 95 -8.64 -4.47 19.18
CA ALA A 95 -8.31 -5.89 19.16
C ALA A 95 -7.51 -6.29 17.90
N ALA A 96 -7.88 -5.74 16.73
CA ALA A 96 -7.17 -5.99 15.48
C ALA A 96 -5.79 -5.34 15.48
N PHE A 97 -5.69 -4.12 15.98
CA PHE A 97 -4.41 -3.41 16.06
C PHE A 97 -3.38 -4.17 16.89
N GLY A 98 -3.76 -4.65 18.07
CA GLY A 98 -2.86 -5.41 18.94
C GLY A 98 -2.64 -6.86 18.51
N GLY A 99 -3.54 -7.45 17.70
CA GLY A 99 -3.57 -8.89 17.43
C GLY A 99 -3.09 -9.31 16.04
N GLN A 100 -3.17 -8.44 15.04
CA GLN A 100 -2.81 -8.77 13.66
C GLN A 100 -1.32 -8.46 13.38
N GLY A 101 -0.54 -9.50 13.04
CA GLY A 101 0.91 -9.40 12.85
C GLY A 101 1.32 -8.43 11.73
N VAL A 102 0.49 -8.24 10.71
CA VAL A 102 0.75 -7.29 9.62
C VAL A 102 0.95 -5.84 10.12
N ASN A 103 0.37 -5.47 11.26
CA ASN A 103 0.61 -4.15 11.88
C ASN A 103 2.06 -4.01 12.33
N GLN A 104 2.62 -5.05 12.95
CA GLN A 104 4.01 -5.05 13.38
C GLN A 104 4.96 -5.02 12.19
N GLU A 105 4.65 -5.74 11.13
CA GLU A 105 5.41 -5.69 9.88
C GLU A 105 5.32 -4.30 9.22
N THR A 106 4.14 -3.69 9.17
CA THR A 106 3.94 -2.33 8.65
C THR A 106 4.71 -1.28 9.46
N LEU A 107 4.68 -1.38 10.80
CA LEU A 107 5.49 -0.53 11.67
C LEU A 107 6.99 -0.72 11.42
N ALA A 108 7.45 -1.95 11.19
CA ALA A 108 8.85 -2.22 10.87
C ALA A 108 9.30 -1.56 9.55
N LEU A 109 8.38 -1.29 8.62
CA LEU A 109 8.66 -0.55 7.38
C LEU A 109 8.79 0.96 7.59
N ALA A 110 8.14 1.53 8.62
CA ALA A 110 7.81 2.95 8.74
C ALA A 110 8.98 3.92 8.55
N GLN A 111 10.17 3.58 9.05
CA GLN A 111 11.37 4.44 8.97
C GLN A 111 12.45 3.85 8.05
N THR A 112 12.18 2.75 7.36
CA THR A 112 13.15 2.16 6.44
C THR A 112 13.23 2.94 5.14
N ARG A 113 14.42 3.08 4.59
CA ARG A 113 14.73 3.96 3.45
C ARG A 113 13.84 3.71 2.22
N GLY A 114 13.51 2.47 1.95
CA GLY A 114 12.73 2.09 0.77
C GLY A 114 11.22 2.28 0.93
N TYR A 115 10.74 2.40 2.16
CA TYR A 115 9.30 2.28 2.47
C TYR A 115 8.73 3.46 3.25
N THR A 116 9.56 4.27 3.89
CA THR A 116 9.06 5.41 4.69
C THR A 116 8.14 6.32 3.89
N THR A 117 7.08 6.75 4.57
CA THR A 117 6.07 7.72 4.07
C THR A 117 6.14 9.07 4.79
N GLY A 118 7.15 9.25 5.64
CA GLY A 118 7.28 10.43 6.50
C GLY A 118 6.34 10.39 7.70
N GLY A 119 6.03 9.18 8.18
CA GLY A 119 5.18 8.92 9.33
C GLY A 119 3.69 8.80 9.02
N THR A 120 3.00 8.03 9.82
CA THR A 120 1.58 7.70 9.71
C THR A 120 0.83 8.16 10.95
N VAL A 121 -0.37 8.69 10.77
CA VAL A 121 -1.30 8.94 11.87
C VAL A 121 -2.21 7.73 12.05
N HIS A 122 -2.04 7.00 13.14
CA HIS A 122 -2.88 5.87 13.51
C HIS A 122 -4.00 6.33 14.44
N ILE A 123 -5.23 6.01 14.10
CA ILE A 123 -6.41 6.30 14.92
C ILE A 123 -7.03 4.99 15.37
N ILE A 124 -7.03 4.72 16.66
CA ILE A 124 -7.61 3.51 17.21
C ILE A 124 -8.99 3.84 17.80
N ILE A 125 -10.02 3.20 17.25
CA ILE A 125 -11.36 3.21 17.81
C ILE A 125 -11.43 2.11 18.86
N ASN A 126 -10.97 2.44 20.05
CA ASN A 126 -10.83 1.50 21.16
C ASN A 126 -12.18 1.31 21.87
N ASN A 127 -12.97 0.39 21.35
CA ASN A 127 -14.27 0.06 21.92
C ASN A 127 -14.19 -0.98 23.06
N GLN A 128 -13.00 -1.40 23.44
CA GLN A 128 -12.68 -2.23 24.60
C GLN A 128 -13.23 -3.66 24.49
N ILE A 129 -13.55 -4.12 23.29
CA ILE A 129 -14.05 -5.48 23.03
C ILE A 129 -13.60 -5.96 21.66
N GLY A 130 -13.10 -7.20 21.57
CA GLY A 130 -12.77 -7.87 20.30
C GLY A 130 -13.86 -8.89 19.92
N PHE A 131 -14.59 -8.64 18.83
CA PHE A 131 -15.74 -9.47 18.44
C PHE A 131 -16.71 -9.67 19.61
N THR A 132 -16.73 -10.90 20.16
CA THR A 132 -17.55 -11.30 21.30
C THR A 132 -16.69 -11.90 22.42
N THR A 133 -15.39 -11.60 22.47
CA THR A 133 -14.50 -12.10 23.52
C THR A 133 -15.03 -11.75 24.89
N SER A 134 -15.41 -12.77 25.67
CA SER A 134 -16.12 -12.60 26.93
C SER A 134 -15.20 -12.28 28.12
N ASP A 135 -13.97 -12.80 28.08
CA ASP A 135 -12.98 -12.62 29.14
C ASP A 135 -11.86 -11.68 28.65
N PRO A 136 -11.59 -10.55 29.32
CA PRO A 136 -10.53 -9.64 28.94
C PRO A 136 -9.13 -10.26 28.90
N ARG A 137 -8.90 -11.35 29.64
CA ARG A 137 -7.63 -12.09 29.63
C ARG A 137 -7.35 -12.83 28.33
N ASP A 138 -8.38 -13.04 27.50
CA ASP A 138 -8.28 -13.69 26.19
C ASP A 138 -8.09 -12.69 25.06
N MET A 139 -8.09 -11.38 25.33
CA MET A 139 -7.97 -10.35 24.31
C MET A 139 -6.52 -10.09 23.88
N ARG A 140 -5.62 -9.99 24.84
CA ARG A 140 -4.19 -9.72 24.63
C ARG A 140 -3.38 -9.90 25.90
N SER A 141 -2.06 -10.06 25.73
CA SER A 141 -1.11 -10.19 26.86
C SER A 141 -0.73 -8.85 27.51
N THR A 142 -0.96 -7.74 26.82
CA THR A 142 -0.56 -6.39 27.25
C THR A 142 -1.75 -5.61 27.81
N VAL A 143 -1.46 -4.57 28.61
CA VAL A 143 -2.48 -3.67 29.14
C VAL A 143 -3.12 -2.85 28.02
N TYR A 144 -2.30 -2.30 27.12
CA TYR A 144 -2.75 -1.48 26.01
C TYR A 144 -2.56 -2.21 24.67
N CYS A 145 -3.51 -2.07 23.77
CA CYS A 145 -3.36 -2.54 22.38
C CYS A 145 -2.21 -1.80 21.67
N THR A 146 -1.89 -0.60 22.12
CA THR A 146 -0.82 0.26 21.60
C THR A 146 0.58 -0.13 22.04
N ASP A 147 0.75 -1.16 22.89
CA ASP A 147 2.08 -1.58 23.35
C ASP A 147 2.98 -2.05 22.18
N ILE A 148 2.41 -2.45 21.06
CA ILE A 148 3.17 -2.84 19.85
C ILE A 148 3.95 -1.67 19.24
N VAL A 149 3.49 -0.42 19.38
CA VAL A 149 4.17 0.72 18.75
C VAL A 149 5.46 1.14 19.49
N LYS A 150 5.74 0.54 20.64
CA LYS A 150 7.01 0.72 21.34
C LYS A 150 8.20 0.25 20.49
N MET A 151 7.99 -0.68 19.56
CA MET A 151 9.05 -1.14 18.64
C MET A 151 9.60 -0.04 17.73
N VAL A 152 8.81 1.01 17.48
CA VAL A 152 9.19 2.17 16.65
C VAL A 152 9.18 3.48 17.43
N GLU A 153 9.05 3.40 18.76
CA GLU A 153 9.07 4.55 19.68
C GLU A 153 8.03 5.64 19.36
N ALA A 154 6.91 5.23 18.72
CA ALA A 154 5.84 6.17 18.38
C ALA A 154 5.10 6.66 19.64
N PRO A 155 4.82 7.97 19.78
CA PRO A 155 4.02 8.48 20.87
C PRO A 155 2.56 8.04 20.75
N VAL A 156 1.92 7.84 21.91
CA VAL A 156 0.51 7.46 22.01
C VAL A 156 -0.24 8.52 22.82
N LEU A 157 -1.29 9.05 22.22
CA LEU A 157 -2.22 9.99 22.84
C LEU A 157 -3.51 9.24 23.22
N HIS A 158 -3.70 8.95 24.50
CA HIS A 158 -4.94 8.37 25.00
C HIS A 158 -5.98 9.46 25.26
N VAL A 159 -7.16 9.31 24.65
CA VAL A 159 -8.23 10.31 24.78
C VAL A 159 -9.58 9.65 25.01
N ASN A 160 -10.41 10.29 25.83
CA ASN A 160 -11.79 9.86 26.06
C ASN A 160 -12.68 10.27 24.87
N GLY A 161 -13.28 9.29 24.20
CA GLY A 161 -14.21 9.51 23.08
C GLY A 161 -15.50 10.26 23.45
N ASP A 162 -15.83 10.38 24.73
CA ASP A 162 -16.95 11.20 25.20
C ASP A 162 -16.64 12.70 25.29
N ASP A 163 -15.39 13.10 25.09
CA ASP A 163 -14.98 14.50 24.97
C ASP A 163 -14.51 14.83 23.54
N PRO A 164 -15.41 15.27 22.65
CA PRO A 164 -15.05 15.58 21.25
C PRO A 164 -13.98 16.66 21.11
N GLU A 165 -13.93 17.65 22.04
CA GLU A 165 -12.92 18.71 22.00
C GLU A 165 -11.52 18.14 22.28
N ALA A 166 -11.42 17.25 23.28
CA ALA A 166 -10.17 16.55 23.57
C ALA A 166 -9.72 15.65 22.39
N VAL A 167 -10.66 14.99 21.71
CA VAL A 167 -10.35 14.19 20.51
C VAL A 167 -9.79 15.08 19.38
N VAL A 168 -10.40 16.24 19.15
CA VAL A 168 -9.90 17.21 18.15
C VAL A 168 -8.50 17.68 18.53
N LEU A 169 -8.27 18.07 19.79
CA LEU A 169 -6.95 18.50 20.27
C LEU A 169 -5.89 17.40 20.09
N ALA A 170 -6.19 16.18 20.50
CA ALA A 170 -5.28 15.05 20.35
C ALA A 170 -4.94 14.78 18.87
N THR A 171 -5.93 14.88 17.97
CA THR A 171 -5.74 14.70 16.52
C THR A 171 -4.87 15.82 15.93
N GLN A 172 -5.07 17.07 16.36
CA GLN A 172 -4.22 18.19 15.94
C GLN A 172 -2.77 18.00 16.38
N LEU A 173 -2.56 17.64 17.66
CA LEU A 173 -1.22 17.35 18.19
C LEU A 173 -0.55 16.18 17.44
N ALA A 174 -1.30 15.13 17.12
CA ALA A 174 -0.78 14.00 16.34
C ALA A 174 -0.35 14.45 14.93
N LEU A 175 -1.17 15.25 14.27
CA LEU A 175 -0.82 15.77 12.94
C LEU A 175 0.41 16.68 13.00
N GLU A 176 0.49 17.59 13.95
CA GLU A 176 1.64 18.48 14.13
C GLU A 176 2.90 17.68 14.44
N PHE A 177 2.82 16.69 15.34
CA PHE A 177 3.95 15.78 15.62
C PHE A 177 4.44 15.07 14.36
N ARG A 178 3.54 14.45 13.61
CA ARG A 178 3.89 13.77 12.34
C ARG A 178 4.51 14.75 11.34
N MET A 179 3.97 15.96 11.22
CA MET A 179 4.46 16.96 10.28
C MET A 179 5.82 17.53 10.66
N GLU A 180 6.14 17.60 11.96
CA GLU A 180 7.43 18.10 12.45
C GLU A 180 8.50 17.00 12.41
N PHE A 181 8.20 15.84 13.03
CA PHE A 181 9.18 14.79 13.27
C PHE A 181 9.26 13.71 12.19
N ARG A 182 8.28 13.64 11.30
CA ARG A 182 8.21 12.62 10.23
C ARG A 182 8.21 11.19 10.76
N GLN A 183 7.51 10.98 11.86
CA GLN A 183 7.38 9.70 12.56
C GLN A 183 5.91 9.36 12.75
N ASP A 184 5.66 8.08 13.01
CA ASP A 184 4.34 7.59 13.33
C ASP A 184 3.87 8.14 14.67
N VAL A 185 2.55 8.30 14.80
CA VAL A 185 1.89 8.74 16.02
C VAL A 185 0.53 8.07 16.14
N VAL A 186 0.13 7.74 17.36
CA VAL A 186 -1.11 7.01 17.63
C VAL A 186 -2.06 7.86 18.47
N VAL A 187 -3.31 7.94 18.05
CA VAL A 187 -4.42 8.48 18.83
C VAL A 187 -5.33 7.31 19.23
N ASP A 188 -5.30 6.92 20.49
CA ASP A 188 -6.13 5.86 21.08
C ASP A 188 -7.39 6.48 21.69
N ILE A 189 -8.52 6.34 20.98
CA ILE A 189 -9.81 6.92 21.36
C ILE A 189 -10.61 5.87 22.13
N THR A 190 -10.61 5.95 23.44
CA THR A 190 -11.39 5.06 24.31
C THR A 190 -12.88 5.35 24.18
N CYS A 191 -13.63 4.39 23.71
CA CYS A 191 -15.07 4.47 23.49
C CYS A 191 -15.77 3.12 23.81
N PHE A 192 -16.99 2.93 23.35
CA PHE A 192 -17.71 1.68 23.50
C PHE A 192 -18.52 1.34 22.24
N ARG A 193 -18.77 0.07 22.01
CA ARG A 193 -19.66 -0.43 20.97
C ARG A 193 -21.08 -0.52 21.52
N LYS A 194 -21.99 0.28 20.99
CA LYS A 194 -23.39 0.35 21.49
C LYS A 194 -24.22 -0.89 21.16
N LEU A 195 -24.06 -1.41 19.96
CA LEU A 195 -24.77 -2.58 19.45
C LEU A 195 -23.86 -3.82 19.41
N GLY A 196 -24.35 -4.95 18.92
CA GLY A 196 -23.53 -6.14 18.73
C GLY A 196 -22.49 -6.00 17.61
N HIS A 197 -21.70 -7.03 17.43
CA HIS A 197 -20.71 -7.10 16.34
C HIS A 197 -21.38 -7.03 14.96
N ASN A 198 -22.52 -7.66 14.82
CA ASN A 198 -23.38 -7.62 13.66
C ASN A 198 -24.86 -7.57 14.07
N GLU A 199 -25.75 -7.59 13.09
CA GLU A 199 -27.21 -7.45 13.30
C GLU A 199 -27.84 -8.59 14.11
N GLN A 200 -27.21 -9.75 14.17
CA GLN A 200 -27.69 -10.93 14.90
C GLN A 200 -27.03 -11.09 16.27
N ASP A 201 -25.97 -10.33 16.55
CA ASP A 201 -25.24 -10.43 17.82
C ASP A 201 -26.00 -9.73 18.94
N THR A 202 -26.27 -10.48 20.03
CA THR A 202 -26.79 -9.95 21.29
C THR A 202 -25.68 -9.88 22.33
N PRO A 203 -24.97 -8.75 22.45
CA PRO A 203 -23.71 -8.69 23.20
C PRO A 203 -23.88 -8.89 24.71
N MET A 204 -25.08 -8.71 25.26
CA MET A 204 -25.37 -9.02 26.66
C MET A 204 -25.19 -10.49 27.03
N LEU A 205 -25.23 -11.38 26.04
CA LEU A 205 -25.04 -12.83 26.27
C LEU A 205 -23.61 -13.15 26.75
N THR A 206 -22.64 -12.37 26.30
CA THR A 206 -21.21 -12.60 26.59
C THR A 206 -20.60 -11.51 27.49
N GLN A 207 -21.11 -10.27 27.45
CA GLN A 207 -20.62 -9.13 28.24
C GLN A 207 -21.74 -8.46 29.06
N PRO A 208 -22.39 -9.16 29.99
CA PRO A 208 -23.54 -8.60 30.71
C PRO A 208 -23.20 -7.39 31.57
N LEU A 209 -22.02 -7.35 32.21
CA LEU A 209 -21.60 -6.23 33.05
C LEU A 209 -21.29 -4.97 32.23
N MET A 210 -20.60 -5.12 31.12
CA MET A 210 -20.26 -4.03 30.21
C MET A 210 -21.52 -3.42 29.62
N TYR A 211 -22.42 -4.25 29.05
CA TYR A 211 -23.62 -3.76 28.38
C TYR A 211 -24.69 -3.22 29.34
N LYS A 212 -24.67 -3.63 30.60
CA LYS A 212 -25.47 -2.95 31.63
C LYS A 212 -25.04 -1.49 31.83
N LYS A 213 -23.73 -1.22 31.81
CA LYS A 213 -23.18 0.15 31.87
C LYS A 213 -23.46 0.92 30.59
N ILE A 214 -23.26 0.30 29.42
CA ILE A 214 -23.50 0.92 28.12
C ILE A 214 -24.97 1.30 27.95
N ALA A 215 -25.91 0.44 28.39
CA ALA A 215 -27.34 0.74 28.33
C ALA A 215 -27.74 1.96 29.19
N ALA A 216 -27.03 2.22 30.27
CA ALA A 216 -27.25 3.38 31.14
C ALA A 216 -26.54 4.65 30.65
N HIS A 217 -25.66 4.54 29.65
CA HIS A 217 -24.87 5.67 29.14
C HIS A 217 -25.72 6.55 28.21
N PRO A 218 -25.79 7.88 28.39
CA PRO A 218 -26.65 8.76 27.60
C PRO A 218 -26.18 8.93 26.12
N GLY A 219 -24.95 8.57 25.83
CA GLY A 219 -24.28 8.74 24.53
C GLY A 219 -23.53 10.08 24.42
N THR A 220 -22.43 10.07 23.68
CA THR A 220 -21.52 11.22 23.49
C THR A 220 -22.24 12.46 23.01
N ARG A 221 -23.18 12.34 22.04
CA ARG A 221 -23.96 13.50 21.56
C ARG A 221 -24.70 14.23 22.67
N LYS A 222 -25.36 13.48 23.57
CA LYS A 222 -26.11 14.09 24.64
C LYS A 222 -25.19 14.73 25.67
N LEU A 223 -24.13 14.03 26.08
CA LEU A 223 -23.14 14.59 27.03
C LEU A 223 -22.56 15.90 26.52
N TYR A 224 -22.20 15.95 25.27
CA TYR A 224 -21.61 17.15 24.67
C TYR A 224 -22.64 18.27 24.49
N ALA A 225 -23.88 17.96 24.06
CA ALA A 225 -24.96 18.94 23.97
C ALA A 225 -25.27 19.56 25.36
N ASP A 226 -25.34 18.75 26.42
CA ASP A 226 -25.57 19.22 27.79
C ASP A 226 -24.40 20.13 28.24
N LYS A 227 -23.14 19.79 27.92
CA LYS A 227 -21.95 20.61 28.18
C LYS A 227 -22.05 21.98 27.48
N LEU A 228 -22.43 22.00 26.21
CA LEU A 228 -22.58 23.25 25.46
C LEU A 228 -23.74 24.10 25.94
N ALA A 229 -24.86 23.50 26.31
CA ALA A 229 -26.00 24.19 26.91
C ALA A 229 -25.62 24.86 28.24
N ALA A 230 -24.86 24.17 29.09
CA ALA A 230 -24.34 24.75 30.35
C ALA A 230 -23.37 25.93 30.11
N GLN A 231 -22.77 26.01 28.93
CA GLN A 231 -21.92 27.13 28.49
C GLN A 231 -22.71 28.25 27.78
N GLY A 232 -24.03 28.10 27.65
CA GLY A 232 -24.91 29.12 27.08
C GLY A 232 -25.05 29.08 25.55
N LEU A 233 -24.65 27.98 24.91
CA LEU A 233 -24.70 27.83 23.44
C LEU A 233 -26.05 27.35 22.89
N GLY A 234 -27.10 27.34 23.70
CA GLY A 234 -28.47 26.99 23.32
C GLY A 234 -28.82 25.50 23.55
N GLU A 235 -29.99 25.30 24.20
CA GLU A 235 -30.47 23.97 24.61
C GLU A 235 -30.86 23.07 23.41
N THR A 236 -31.24 23.68 22.29
CA THR A 236 -31.75 22.96 21.09
C THR A 236 -30.68 22.68 20.03
N LEU A 237 -29.46 23.19 20.17
CA LEU A 237 -28.41 23.15 19.16
C LEU A 237 -28.20 21.74 18.58
N GLY A 238 -28.07 20.72 19.42
CA GLY A 238 -27.84 19.34 18.98
C GLY A 238 -29.01 18.77 18.17
N ASP A 239 -30.25 19.09 18.56
CA ASP A 239 -31.43 18.63 17.86
C ASP A 239 -31.65 19.38 16.52
N ASP A 240 -31.32 20.64 16.49
CA ASP A 240 -31.39 21.44 15.25
C ASP A 240 -30.36 20.98 14.22
N MET A 241 -29.14 20.62 14.65
CA MET A 241 -28.14 19.99 13.78
C MET A 241 -28.62 18.64 13.22
N VAL A 242 -29.27 17.80 14.03
CA VAL A 242 -29.86 16.53 13.55
C VAL A 242 -30.95 16.75 12.52
N LYS A 243 -31.83 17.73 12.75
CA LYS A 243 -32.89 18.09 11.78
C LYS A 243 -32.30 18.58 10.46
N ALA A 244 -31.30 19.46 10.52
CA ALA A 244 -30.60 19.96 9.34
C ALA A 244 -29.92 18.86 8.55
N TYR A 245 -29.23 17.94 9.23
CA TYR A 245 -28.60 16.78 8.61
C TYR A 245 -29.60 15.87 7.89
N ARG A 246 -30.71 15.53 8.54
CA ARG A 246 -31.77 14.72 7.94
C ARG A 246 -32.41 15.42 6.73
N ALA A 247 -32.68 16.72 6.83
CA ALA A 247 -33.22 17.50 5.72
C ALA A 247 -32.26 17.53 4.51
N ALA A 248 -30.93 17.58 4.74
CA ALA A 248 -29.95 17.49 3.66
C ALA A 248 -29.96 16.12 2.99
N MET A 249 -30.05 15.04 3.76
CA MET A 249 -30.19 13.68 3.22
C MET A 249 -31.47 13.51 2.39
N ASP A 250 -32.61 13.93 2.92
CA ASP A 250 -33.92 13.85 2.24
C ASP A 250 -33.93 14.68 0.94
N ALA A 251 -33.20 15.78 0.92
CA ALA A 251 -33.03 16.63 -0.26
C ALA A 251 -31.99 16.10 -1.27
N GLY A 252 -31.35 14.95 -0.97
CA GLY A 252 -30.31 14.38 -1.82
C GLY A 252 -29.06 15.26 -1.94
N LYS A 253 -28.73 16.01 -0.91
CA LYS A 253 -27.52 16.87 -0.83
C LYS A 253 -26.38 16.16 -0.13
N HIS A 254 -25.14 16.62 -0.36
CA HIS A 254 -24.00 16.20 0.45
C HIS A 254 -24.23 16.57 1.90
N THR A 255 -23.85 15.68 2.82
CA THR A 255 -23.87 15.91 4.25
C THR A 255 -22.59 16.56 4.75
N VAL A 256 -21.53 16.50 3.96
CA VAL A 256 -20.25 17.19 4.16
C VAL A 256 -20.21 18.40 3.25
N ASP A 257 -19.98 19.56 3.82
CA ASP A 257 -19.76 20.79 3.09
C ASP A 257 -18.31 21.23 3.33
N PRO A 258 -17.49 21.46 2.33
CA PRO A 258 -17.74 21.59 0.90
C PRO A 258 -16.97 20.56 0.03
N VAL A 259 -17.68 19.63 -0.55
CA VAL A 259 -17.13 18.79 -1.61
C VAL A 259 -16.96 19.61 -2.89
N LEU A 260 -15.76 19.62 -3.45
CA LEU A 260 -15.47 20.31 -4.71
C LEU A 260 -15.88 19.41 -5.89
N THR A 261 -16.78 19.92 -6.72
CA THR A 261 -17.11 19.28 -7.98
C THR A 261 -16.22 19.84 -9.09
N ASN A 262 -15.77 18.98 -10.01
CA ASN A 262 -14.94 19.37 -11.17
C ASN A 262 -13.51 19.88 -10.83
N PHE A 263 -13.01 19.65 -9.63
CA PHE A 263 -11.61 19.90 -9.33
C PHE A 263 -10.74 18.86 -10.05
N LYS A 264 -9.67 19.31 -10.70
CA LYS A 264 -8.69 18.41 -11.36
C LYS A 264 -7.34 18.58 -10.67
N SER A 265 -6.94 17.58 -9.92
CA SER A 265 -5.59 17.54 -9.35
C SER A 265 -4.55 17.40 -10.46
N LYS A 266 -3.50 18.20 -10.40
CA LYS A 266 -2.33 18.09 -11.33
C LYS A 266 -1.58 16.76 -11.17
N TYR A 267 -1.82 16.04 -10.08
CA TYR A 267 -1.18 14.77 -9.76
C TYR A 267 -2.11 13.56 -10.00
N ALA A 268 -3.26 13.78 -10.61
CA ALA A 268 -4.16 12.70 -11.01
C ALA A 268 -3.44 11.78 -12.01
N VAL A 269 -3.62 10.47 -11.84
CA VAL A 269 -3.10 9.44 -12.74
C VAL A 269 -4.20 9.02 -13.68
N ASP A 270 -3.90 9.00 -14.97
CA ASP A 270 -4.83 8.54 -15.99
C ASP A 270 -4.67 7.04 -16.22
N TRP A 271 -5.70 6.28 -15.86
CA TRP A 271 -5.78 4.84 -16.08
C TRP A 271 -6.50 4.49 -17.41
N SER A 272 -7.09 5.46 -18.10
CA SER A 272 -7.88 5.21 -19.31
C SER A 272 -7.12 4.49 -20.43
N PRO A 273 -5.79 4.70 -20.62
CA PRO A 273 -5.05 3.96 -21.65
C PRO A 273 -4.99 2.44 -21.41
N PHE A 274 -5.14 2.01 -20.15
CA PHE A 274 -5.00 0.62 -19.73
C PHE A 274 -6.33 -0.14 -19.63
N LEU A 275 -7.47 0.56 -19.76
CA LEU A 275 -8.80 -0.03 -19.67
C LEU A 275 -9.22 -0.69 -20.98
N GLY A 276 -9.98 -1.78 -20.88
CA GLY A 276 -10.53 -2.49 -22.04
C GLY A 276 -9.51 -3.22 -22.91
N LYS A 277 -8.26 -3.35 -22.44
CA LYS A 277 -7.18 -4.05 -23.16
C LYS A 277 -7.27 -5.56 -22.96
N LYS A 278 -6.81 -6.30 -23.97
CA LYS A 278 -6.82 -7.76 -23.96
C LYS A 278 -5.43 -8.30 -23.71
N TRP A 279 -5.33 -9.43 -23.05
CA TRP A 279 -4.04 -10.11 -22.83
C TRP A 279 -3.35 -10.54 -24.14
N THR A 280 -4.12 -10.68 -25.23
CA THR A 280 -3.63 -11.00 -26.58
C THR A 280 -3.10 -9.79 -27.35
N ASP A 281 -3.30 -8.57 -26.85
CA ASP A 281 -2.82 -7.37 -27.54
C ASP A 281 -1.29 -7.40 -27.64
N ALA A 282 -0.78 -7.05 -28.81
CA ALA A 282 0.65 -7.08 -29.08
C ALA A 282 1.39 -5.97 -28.33
N GLY A 283 2.65 -6.22 -28.01
CA GLY A 283 3.59 -5.23 -27.51
C GLY A 283 4.93 -5.39 -28.21
N ASP A 284 5.46 -4.32 -28.77
CA ASP A 284 6.81 -4.34 -29.38
C ASP A 284 7.86 -4.22 -28.28
N THR A 285 8.46 -5.34 -27.96
CA THR A 285 9.48 -5.45 -26.91
C THR A 285 10.91 -5.46 -27.45
N ALA A 286 11.09 -5.39 -28.76
CA ALA A 286 12.41 -5.34 -29.38
C ALA A 286 13.10 -3.99 -29.12
N ILE A 287 14.42 -3.99 -29.17
CA ILE A 287 15.25 -2.79 -29.24
C ILE A 287 16.28 -2.95 -30.37
N PRO A 288 16.69 -1.85 -31.03
CA PRO A 288 17.76 -1.91 -32.03
C PRO A 288 19.08 -2.41 -31.44
N LEU A 289 19.85 -3.16 -32.20
CA LEU A 289 21.16 -3.63 -31.74
C LEU A 289 22.13 -2.50 -31.37
N THR A 290 22.01 -1.34 -32.03
CA THR A 290 22.76 -0.15 -31.69
C THR A 290 22.43 0.36 -30.29
N GLU A 291 21.16 0.32 -29.91
CA GLU A 291 20.70 0.69 -28.57
C GLU A 291 21.14 -0.34 -27.52
N TRP A 292 21.05 -1.64 -27.84
CA TRP A 292 21.61 -2.70 -27.00
C TRP A 292 23.07 -2.45 -26.66
N LYS A 293 23.91 -2.18 -27.67
CA LYS A 293 25.34 -1.92 -27.48
C LYS A 293 25.58 -0.68 -26.64
N ARG A 294 24.88 0.40 -26.92
CA ARG A 294 24.99 1.66 -26.18
C ARG A 294 24.64 1.48 -24.70
N LEU A 295 23.50 0.84 -24.41
CA LEU A 295 23.05 0.62 -23.05
C LEU A 295 23.97 -0.34 -22.29
N SER A 296 24.42 -1.41 -22.93
CA SER A 296 25.31 -2.39 -22.30
C SER A 296 26.68 -1.79 -21.96
N GLU A 297 27.23 -0.92 -22.81
CA GLU A 297 28.47 -0.18 -22.52
C GLU A 297 28.29 0.71 -21.27
N LYS A 298 27.20 1.50 -21.22
CA LYS A 298 26.92 2.34 -20.07
C LYS A 298 26.71 1.52 -18.79
N LEU A 299 25.93 0.44 -18.87
CA LEU A 299 25.64 -0.46 -17.75
C LEU A 299 26.93 -1.08 -17.17
N THR A 300 27.89 -1.44 -18.01
CA THR A 300 29.09 -2.16 -17.58
C THR A 300 30.28 -1.24 -17.28
N THR A 301 30.15 0.05 -17.49
CA THR A 301 31.17 1.03 -17.14
C THR A 301 31.08 1.41 -15.66
N ILE A 302 32.01 0.93 -14.84
CA ILE A 302 32.11 1.26 -13.42
C ILE A 302 33.05 2.46 -13.28
N PRO A 303 32.64 3.55 -12.59
CA PRO A 303 33.51 4.72 -12.38
C PRO A 303 34.80 4.37 -11.63
N GLU A 304 35.92 5.01 -11.97
CA GLU A 304 37.23 4.80 -11.32
C GLU A 304 37.22 5.12 -9.82
N THR A 305 36.24 5.92 -9.38
CA THR A 305 36.04 6.25 -7.95
C THR A 305 35.47 5.09 -7.14
N VAL A 306 34.99 4.02 -7.78
CA VAL A 306 34.41 2.84 -7.12
C VAL A 306 35.31 1.63 -7.35
N THR A 307 35.75 1.00 -6.29
CA THR A 307 36.55 -0.24 -6.33
C THR A 307 35.64 -1.43 -6.05
N PRO A 308 35.12 -2.15 -7.05
CA PRO A 308 34.27 -3.32 -6.83
C PRO A 308 35.08 -4.49 -6.27
N HIS A 309 34.39 -5.40 -5.56
CA HIS A 309 34.97 -6.70 -5.24
C HIS A 309 35.35 -7.46 -6.52
N GLN A 310 36.43 -8.26 -6.50
CA GLN A 310 36.93 -8.95 -7.70
C GLN A 310 35.88 -9.85 -8.38
N LEU A 311 35.06 -10.54 -7.61
CA LEU A 311 33.95 -11.36 -8.16
C LEU A 311 32.88 -10.50 -8.86
N VAL A 312 32.54 -9.36 -8.29
CA VAL A 312 31.60 -8.42 -8.91
C VAL A 312 32.18 -7.82 -10.18
N LYS A 313 33.45 -7.44 -10.13
CA LYS A 313 34.17 -6.97 -11.33
C LYS A 313 34.11 -8.00 -12.45
N LYS A 314 34.37 -9.27 -12.14
CA LYS A 314 34.30 -10.35 -13.11
C LYS A 314 32.90 -10.44 -13.75
N VAL A 315 31.83 -10.36 -12.96
CA VAL A 315 30.45 -10.38 -13.49
C VAL A 315 30.23 -9.23 -14.48
N TYR A 316 30.73 -8.03 -14.18
CA TYR A 316 30.60 -6.87 -15.07
C TYR A 316 31.49 -6.96 -16.32
N ASP A 317 32.69 -7.55 -16.21
CA ASP A 317 33.56 -7.85 -17.36
C ASP A 317 32.89 -8.88 -18.31
N ASP A 318 32.28 -9.93 -17.76
CA ASP A 318 31.50 -10.93 -18.52
C ASP A 318 30.29 -10.28 -19.21
N ARG A 319 29.55 -9.40 -18.53
CA ARG A 319 28.44 -8.63 -19.11
C ARG A 319 28.90 -7.71 -20.25
N ALA A 320 30.06 -7.09 -20.10
CA ALA A 320 30.62 -6.28 -21.19
C ALA A 320 30.90 -7.12 -22.44
N ALA A 321 31.39 -8.36 -22.28
CA ALA A 321 31.58 -9.29 -23.38
C ALA A 321 30.23 -9.71 -24.01
N MET A 322 29.21 -9.98 -23.19
CA MET A 322 27.84 -10.25 -23.68
C MET A 322 27.26 -9.06 -24.45
N GLY A 323 27.48 -7.84 -23.95
CA GLY A 323 27.03 -6.60 -24.61
C GLY A 323 27.61 -6.39 -26.00
N ARG A 324 28.86 -6.78 -26.21
CA ARG A 324 29.52 -6.72 -27.51
C ARG A 324 29.13 -7.88 -28.45
N GLY A 325 28.58 -8.96 -27.87
CA GLY A 325 28.24 -10.20 -28.62
C GLY A 325 29.38 -11.21 -28.68
N ASP A 326 30.43 -11.08 -27.85
CA ASP A 326 31.56 -12.00 -27.78
C ASP A 326 31.17 -13.33 -27.11
N THR A 327 30.18 -13.29 -26.22
CA THR A 327 29.62 -14.44 -25.49
C THR A 327 28.08 -14.39 -25.45
N PRO A 328 27.39 -15.55 -25.31
CA PRO A 328 25.95 -15.59 -25.14
C PRO A 328 25.49 -14.81 -23.90
N VAL A 329 24.32 -14.20 -23.99
CA VAL A 329 23.69 -13.43 -22.89
C VAL A 329 23.18 -14.39 -21.83
N ASP A 330 23.55 -14.18 -20.58
CA ASP A 330 23.00 -14.89 -19.43
C ASP A 330 21.73 -14.24 -18.89
N TRP A 331 21.10 -14.89 -17.90
CA TRP A 331 19.87 -14.40 -17.27
C TRP A 331 20.05 -13.02 -16.64
N GLY A 332 21.12 -12.82 -15.86
CA GLY A 332 21.39 -11.57 -15.18
C GLY A 332 21.57 -10.40 -16.13
N MET A 333 22.25 -10.63 -17.26
CA MET A 333 22.40 -9.60 -18.30
C MET A 333 21.08 -9.35 -19.03
N GLY A 334 20.28 -10.38 -19.33
CA GLY A 334 18.96 -10.24 -19.93
C GLY A 334 18.03 -9.38 -19.08
N GLU A 335 17.98 -9.63 -17.78
CA GLU A 335 17.23 -8.86 -16.79
C GLU A 335 17.71 -7.39 -16.73
N HIS A 336 19.03 -7.18 -16.59
CA HIS A 336 19.59 -5.81 -16.52
C HIS A 336 19.32 -5.01 -17.79
N MET A 337 19.40 -5.63 -18.94
CA MET A 337 19.13 -4.94 -20.20
C MET A 337 17.65 -4.62 -20.39
N ALA A 338 16.74 -5.45 -19.85
CA ALA A 338 15.33 -5.09 -19.77
C ALA A 338 15.13 -3.82 -18.94
N PHE A 339 15.68 -3.77 -17.74
CA PHE A 339 15.60 -2.59 -16.88
C PHE A 339 16.27 -1.36 -17.51
N ALA A 340 17.49 -1.50 -18.02
CA ALA A 340 18.21 -0.41 -18.67
C ALA A 340 17.42 0.20 -19.83
N SER A 341 16.84 -0.64 -20.67
CA SER A 341 16.03 -0.18 -21.81
C SER A 341 14.71 0.46 -21.39
N LEU A 342 14.08 0.01 -20.30
CA LEU A 342 12.87 0.60 -19.77
C LEU A 342 13.14 1.99 -19.19
N VAL A 343 14.14 2.13 -18.30
CA VAL A 343 14.44 3.45 -17.72
C VAL A 343 14.92 4.44 -18.78
N ALA A 344 15.68 4.00 -19.77
CA ALA A 344 16.07 4.83 -20.90
C ALA A 344 14.89 5.27 -21.79
N SER A 345 13.81 4.47 -21.81
CA SER A 345 12.55 4.78 -22.51
C SER A 345 11.54 5.56 -21.67
N GLY A 346 11.90 5.98 -20.46
CA GLY A 346 11.05 6.79 -19.59
C GLY A 346 10.14 5.99 -18.65
N TYR A 347 10.30 4.67 -18.53
CA TYR A 347 9.57 3.85 -17.56
C TYR A 347 10.38 3.68 -16.28
N PRO A 348 9.92 4.21 -15.13
CA PRO A 348 10.54 3.92 -13.85
C PRO A 348 10.51 2.42 -13.52
N VAL A 349 11.51 1.97 -12.76
CA VAL A 349 11.56 0.59 -12.27
C VAL A 349 11.76 0.63 -10.76
N ARG A 350 10.92 -0.07 -10.01
CA ARG A 350 11.04 -0.31 -8.58
C ARG A 350 11.10 -1.81 -8.34
N LEU A 351 12.24 -2.28 -7.85
CA LEU A 351 12.50 -3.67 -7.50
C LEU A 351 12.72 -3.75 -5.99
N SER A 352 11.91 -4.53 -5.30
CA SER A 352 12.06 -4.78 -3.87
C SER A 352 11.89 -6.26 -3.52
N GLY A 353 12.46 -6.64 -2.40
CA GLY A 353 12.46 -8.00 -1.88
C GLY A 353 13.74 -8.27 -1.11
N GLU A 354 13.83 -9.40 -0.47
CA GLU A 354 15.02 -9.81 0.27
C GLU A 354 16.20 -10.05 -0.69
N ASP A 355 17.36 -9.49 -0.37
CA ASP A 355 18.58 -9.63 -1.18
C ASP A 355 18.49 -9.14 -2.64
N CYS A 356 17.52 -8.32 -3.01
CA CYS A 356 17.32 -7.86 -4.39
C CYS A 356 18.52 -7.14 -4.99
N GLY A 357 19.25 -6.37 -4.19
CA GLY A 357 20.41 -5.62 -4.66
C GLY A 357 21.51 -6.51 -5.22
N ARG A 358 21.79 -7.62 -4.55
CA ARG A 358 22.76 -8.65 -4.96
C ARG A 358 22.11 -9.69 -5.87
N GLY A 359 20.84 -10.01 -5.63
CA GLY A 359 20.13 -11.19 -6.07
C GLY A 359 20.44 -12.39 -5.18
N THR A 360 19.42 -13.18 -4.84
CA THR A 360 19.54 -14.37 -3.97
C THR A 360 20.66 -15.32 -4.44
N PHE A 361 20.78 -15.49 -5.76
CA PHE A 361 21.78 -16.37 -6.37
C PHE A 361 23.07 -15.66 -6.79
N THR A 362 23.35 -14.47 -6.26
CA THR A 362 24.48 -13.63 -6.64
C THR A 362 24.55 -13.32 -8.16
N HIS A 363 23.43 -13.34 -8.83
CA HIS A 363 23.29 -13.17 -10.28
C HIS A 363 23.08 -11.72 -10.71
N ARG A 364 22.59 -10.86 -9.80
CA ARG A 364 22.18 -9.50 -10.16
C ARG A 364 23.27 -8.46 -9.95
N HIS A 365 23.72 -8.26 -8.73
CA HIS A 365 24.66 -7.19 -8.37
C HIS A 365 24.26 -5.82 -8.94
N ALA A 366 22.98 -5.44 -8.77
CA ALA A 366 22.50 -4.13 -9.21
C ALA A 366 23.09 -2.97 -8.39
N VAL A 367 23.55 -3.26 -7.18
CA VAL A 367 24.27 -2.32 -6.31
C VAL A 367 25.72 -2.77 -6.17
N ILE A 368 26.65 -1.91 -6.58
CA ILE A 368 28.10 -2.16 -6.44
C ILE A 368 28.55 -1.44 -5.18
N HIS A 369 29.21 -2.18 -4.28
CA HIS A 369 29.75 -1.65 -3.05
C HIS A 369 31.25 -1.39 -3.20
N ASP A 370 31.68 -0.15 -2.96
CA ASP A 370 33.09 0.21 -2.97
C ASP A 370 33.80 -0.49 -1.81
N GLN A 371 34.82 -1.30 -2.13
CA GLN A 371 35.61 -2.03 -1.15
C GLN A 371 36.52 -1.13 -0.31
N LYS A 372 36.64 0.13 -0.67
CA LYS A 372 37.44 1.14 0.06
C LYS A 372 36.58 2.09 0.88
N ARG A 373 35.26 1.88 0.92
CA ARG A 373 34.36 2.73 1.71
C ARG A 373 34.71 2.68 3.20
N GLU A 374 34.68 3.83 3.84
CA GLU A 374 34.94 3.96 5.27
C GLU A 374 33.66 4.06 6.12
N LYS A 375 32.51 4.32 5.47
CA LYS A 375 31.20 4.46 6.11
C LYS A 375 30.19 3.54 5.42
N TRP A 376 29.27 3.02 6.21
CA TRP A 376 28.23 2.08 5.72
C TRP A 376 27.23 2.75 4.76
N ASP A 377 26.99 4.06 4.92
CA ASP A 377 26.00 4.85 4.19
C ASP A 377 26.54 5.51 2.90
N THR A 378 27.81 5.29 2.59
CA THR A 378 28.48 5.84 1.40
C THR A 378 29.15 4.75 0.57
N GLY A 379 29.63 5.08 -0.62
CA GLY A 379 30.41 4.17 -1.45
C GLY A 379 29.55 3.06 -2.08
N THR A 380 28.35 3.38 -2.54
CA THR A 380 27.54 2.52 -3.40
C THR A 380 27.37 3.16 -4.78
N TYR A 381 27.35 2.32 -5.81
CA TYR A 381 27.07 2.72 -7.18
C TYR A 381 26.03 1.79 -7.79
N VAL A 382 25.03 2.37 -8.42
CA VAL A 382 23.94 1.63 -9.10
C VAL A 382 24.04 1.94 -10.59
N PRO A 383 24.59 1.02 -11.41
CA PRO A 383 24.79 1.27 -12.84
C PRO A 383 23.49 1.60 -13.58
N LEU A 384 22.38 0.96 -13.22
CA LEU A 384 21.06 1.18 -13.81
C LEU A 384 20.49 2.60 -13.58
N GLN A 385 21.06 3.37 -12.67
CA GLN A 385 20.74 4.78 -12.48
C GLN A 385 21.53 5.72 -13.42
N ASN A 386 22.42 5.16 -14.26
CA ASN A 386 23.40 5.92 -15.04
C ASN A 386 23.52 5.42 -16.50
N VAL A 387 22.47 4.83 -17.07
CA VAL A 387 22.51 4.26 -18.44
C VAL A 387 22.14 5.25 -19.54
N ALA A 388 21.45 6.36 -19.18
CA ALA A 388 21.09 7.42 -20.12
C ALA A 388 20.94 8.76 -19.42
N GLU A 389 21.15 9.86 -20.16
CA GLU A 389 20.79 11.19 -19.68
C GLU A 389 19.26 11.33 -19.60
N ASN A 390 18.76 11.96 -18.56
CA ASN A 390 17.31 12.16 -18.33
C ASN A 390 16.48 10.86 -18.32
N GLN A 391 17.08 9.75 -17.92
CA GLN A 391 16.37 8.50 -17.76
C GLN A 391 15.34 8.54 -16.62
N ALA A 392 14.37 7.64 -16.67
CA ALA A 392 13.47 7.42 -15.53
C ALA A 392 14.21 6.79 -14.33
N PRO A 393 13.70 6.95 -13.11
CA PRO A 393 14.30 6.36 -11.91
C PRO A 393 14.41 4.84 -11.97
N PHE A 394 15.52 4.30 -11.47
CA PHE A 394 15.68 2.89 -11.10
C PHE A 394 15.88 2.81 -9.58
N VAL A 395 15.01 2.10 -8.89
CA VAL A 395 15.05 1.90 -7.45
C VAL A 395 15.17 0.41 -7.17
N VAL A 396 16.17 0.03 -6.38
CA VAL A 396 16.34 -1.34 -5.89
C VAL A 396 16.52 -1.31 -4.38
N ILE A 397 15.78 -2.16 -3.66
CA ILE A 397 15.67 -2.12 -2.21
C ILE A 397 15.70 -3.54 -1.68
N ASP A 398 16.70 -3.82 -0.83
CA ASP A 398 16.63 -4.99 0.02
C ASP A 398 15.57 -4.72 1.10
N SER A 399 14.51 -5.52 1.10
CA SER A 399 13.41 -5.37 2.05
C SER A 399 13.81 -5.85 3.44
N ILE A 400 12.99 -5.50 4.43
CA ILE A 400 13.00 -6.21 5.71
C ILE A 400 12.56 -7.67 5.49
N LEU A 401 12.80 -8.54 6.47
CA LEU A 401 12.36 -9.94 6.47
C LEU A 401 10.85 -10.01 6.74
N SER A 402 10.07 -9.73 5.73
CA SER A 402 8.61 -9.77 5.73
C SER A 402 8.11 -9.93 4.30
N GLU A 403 7.24 -10.87 4.07
CA GLU A 403 6.56 -11.04 2.79
C GLU A 403 5.21 -10.29 2.78
N GLU A 404 4.44 -10.37 3.86
CA GLU A 404 3.06 -9.90 3.89
C GLU A 404 2.96 -8.38 3.75
N ALA A 405 3.61 -7.62 4.63
CA ALA A 405 3.57 -6.17 4.56
C ALA A 405 4.33 -5.63 3.34
N VAL A 406 5.44 -6.24 2.95
CA VAL A 406 6.21 -5.80 1.79
C VAL A 406 5.42 -6.01 0.50
N LEU A 407 4.80 -7.18 0.29
CA LEU A 407 3.96 -7.42 -0.88
C LEU A 407 2.73 -6.50 -0.89
N GLY A 408 2.09 -6.30 0.26
CA GLY A 408 0.97 -5.35 0.39
C GLY A 408 1.38 -3.93 0.02
N PHE A 409 2.55 -3.49 0.45
CA PHE A 409 3.10 -2.18 0.11
C PHE A 409 3.33 -2.05 -1.40
N GLU A 410 3.99 -3.01 -2.03
CA GLU A 410 4.28 -2.96 -3.47
C GLU A 410 2.98 -3.05 -4.31
N TYR A 411 1.96 -3.79 -3.85
CA TYR A 411 0.64 -3.76 -4.46
C TYR A 411 0.02 -2.35 -4.40
N GLY A 412 0.08 -1.70 -3.26
CA GLY A 412 -0.41 -0.32 -3.08
C GLY A 412 0.33 0.69 -3.96
N TYR A 413 1.65 0.53 -4.09
CA TYR A 413 2.49 1.35 -4.96
C TYR A 413 2.07 1.17 -6.43
N ALA A 414 2.04 -0.07 -6.93
CA ALA A 414 1.69 -0.39 -8.30
C ALA A 414 0.26 0.03 -8.68
N GLY A 415 -0.69 -0.11 -7.75
CA GLY A 415 -2.08 0.35 -7.92
C GLY A 415 -2.22 1.87 -7.98
N SER A 416 -1.21 2.62 -7.56
CA SER A 416 -1.18 4.08 -7.59
C SER A 416 -0.35 4.66 -8.73
N ASP A 417 0.48 3.85 -9.39
CA ASP A 417 1.30 4.29 -10.52
C ASP A 417 1.41 3.21 -11.61
N PRO A 418 0.56 3.27 -12.64
CA PRO A 418 0.61 2.31 -13.75
C PRO A 418 1.81 2.48 -14.69
N ASN A 419 2.57 3.55 -14.54
CA ASN A 419 3.70 3.86 -15.41
C ASN A 419 5.04 3.34 -14.87
N THR A 420 5.07 2.85 -13.63
CA THR A 420 6.25 2.24 -13.00
C THR A 420 6.17 0.72 -13.09
N LEU A 421 7.26 0.07 -13.51
CA LEU A 421 7.43 -1.37 -13.33
C LEU A 421 7.75 -1.65 -11.86
N VAL A 422 6.74 -2.10 -11.13
CA VAL A 422 6.88 -2.46 -9.72
C VAL A 422 7.06 -3.97 -9.63
N ILE A 423 8.14 -4.40 -9.00
CA ILE A 423 8.50 -5.81 -8.84
C ILE A 423 8.69 -6.11 -7.36
N TRP A 424 8.01 -7.12 -6.86
CA TRP A 424 8.37 -7.80 -5.64
C TRP A 424 9.04 -9.14 -5.97
N GLU A 425 10.25 -9.36 -5.44
CA GLU A 425 10.98 -10.61 -5.60
C GLU A 425 10.98 -11.38 -4.28
N ALA A 426 10.43 -12.58 -4.27
CA ALA A 426 10.55 -13.49 -3.14
C ALA A 426 11.97 -14.03 -3.05
N GLN A 427 12.46 -14.32 -1.82
CA GLN A 427 13.76 -14.97 -1.62
C GLN A 427 13.83 -16.32 -2.36
N PHE A 428 12.80 -17.15 -2.18
CA PHE A 428 12.42 -18.27 -3.04
C PHE A 428 10.91 -18.20 -3.26
N GLY A 429 10.44 -18.68 -4.41
CA GLY A 429 9.04 -18.54 -4.78
C GLY A 429 8.05 -19.17 -3.79
N ASP A 430 8.45 -20.21 -3.07
CA ASP A 430 7.61 -20.86 -2.05
C ASP A 430 7.27 -19.93 -0.89
N PHE A 431 8.15 -18.97 -0.54
CA PHE A 431 7.90 -18.03 0.56
C PHE A 431 6.79 -17.01 0.27
N ALA A 432 6.32 -16.92 -0.98
CA ALA A 432 5.15 -16.10 -1.31
C ALA A 432 3.90 -16.48 -0.48
N ASN A 433 3.84 -17.69 0.08
CA ASN A 433 2.75 -18.10 0.95
C ASN A 433 2.70 -17.33 2.28
N GLY A 434 3.80 -16.71 2.71
CA GLY A 434 3.81 -15.77 3.84
C GLY A 434 2.96 -14.52 3.59
N ALA A 435 2.67 -14.21 2.32
CA ALA A 435 1.80 -13.11 1.91
C ALA A 435 0.54 -13.60 1.18
N GLN A 436 0.08 -14.82 1.44
CA GLN A 436 -1.04 -15.42 0.71
C GLN A 436 -2.32 -14.59 0.79
N VAL A 437 -2.57 -13.92 1.91
CA VAL A 437 -3.74 -13.05 2.08
C VAL A 437 -3.70 -11.86 1.11
N VAL A 438 -2.54 -11.29 0.82
CA VAL A 438 -2.38 -10.22 -0.17
C VAL A 438 -2.63 -10.76 -1.58
N ILE A 439 -2.11 -11.95 -1.88
CA ILE A 439 -2.34 -12.62 -3.18
C ILE A 439 -3.84 -12.85 -3.39
N ASP A 440 -4.54 -13.42 -2.41
CA ASP A 440 -5.95 -13.80 -2.53
C ASP A 440 -6.88 -12.57 -2.55
N GLN A 441 -6.66 -11.62 -1.63
CA GLN A 441 -7.60 -10.54 -1.39
C GLN A 441 -7.39 -9.31 -2.27
N PHE A 442 -6.19 -9.11 -2.79
CA PHE A 442 -5.85 -7.94 -3.61
C PHE A 442 -5.44 -8.35 -5.02
N ILE A 443 -4.39 -9.15 -5.20
CA ILE A 443 -3.82 -9.45 -6.53
C ILE A 443 -4.84 -10.25 -7.36
N ALA A 444 -5.36 -11.35 -6.82
CA ALA A 444 -6.25 -12.24 -7.56
C ALA A 444 -7.67 -11.68 -7.73
N SER A 445 -8.15 -10.85 -6.79
CA SER A 445 -9.57 -10.49 -6.71
C SER A 445 -9.86 -8.97 -6.75
N GLY A 446 -8.86 -8.11 -6.65
CA GLY A 446 -9.07 -6.65 -6.57
C GLY A 446 -9.76 -6.05 -7.79
N GLU A 447 -9.52 -6.57 -8.97
CA GLU A 447 -10.17 -6.08 -10.19
C GLU A 447 -11.65 -6.52 -10.24
N VAL A 448 -11.96 -7.77 -9.95
CA VAL A 448 -13.34 -8.28 -10.03
C VAL A 448 -14.23 -7.74 -8.91
N LYS A 449 -13.66 -7.46 -7.73
CA LYS A 449 -14.40 -6.88 -6.60
C LYS A 449 -14.55 -5.38 -6.68
N TRP A 450 -13.50 -4.67 -7.09
CA TRP A 450 -13.37 -3.21 -6.91
C TRP A 450 -13.06 -2.46 -8.20
N GLY A 451 -12.91 -3.15 -9.33
CA GLY A 451 -12.51 -2.54 -10.60
C GLY A 451 -11.09 -1.97 -10.59
N ARG A 452 -10.21 -2.54 -9.76
CA ARG A 452 -8.83 -2.03 -9.57
C ARG A 452 -7.82 -2.90 -10.29
N ALA A 453 -7.43 -2.47 -11.49
CA ALA A 453 -6.30 -3.05 -12.19
C ALA A 453 -4.98 -2.75 -11.45
N ASN A 454 -4.02 -3.66 -11.55
CA ASN A 454 -2.73 -3.54 -10.90
C ASN A 454 -1.63 -4.16 -11.76
N GLY A 455 -0.53 -3.44 -11.96
CA GLY A 455 0.60 -3.87 -12.79
C GLY A 455 1.74 -4.52 -12.00
N LEU A 456 1.52 -4.89 -10.74
CA LEU A 456 2.55 -5.53 -9.91
C LEU A 456 3.07 -6.81 -10.55
N THR A 457 4.39 -6.97 -10.56
CA THR A 457 5.07 -8.17 -11.03
C THR A 457 5.67 -8.92 -9.85
N LEU A 458 5.36 -10.20 -9.71
CA LEU A 458 5.98 -11.09 -8.74
C LEU A 458 7.09 -11.88 -9.43
N MET A 459 8.31 -11.77 -8.93
CA MET A 459 9.43 -12.64 -9.32
C MET A 459 9.59 -13.73 -8.27
N LEU A 460 9.31 -14.96 -8.69
CA LEU A 460 9.25 -16.11 -7.79
C LEU A 460 10.29 -17.15 -8.24
N PRO A 461 11.51 -17.16 -7.67
CA PRO A 461 12.52 -18.14 -8.00
C PRO A 461 11.98 -19.56 -7.92
N HIS A 462 12.13 -20.33 -9.01
CA HIS A 462 11.59 -21.66 -9.20
C HIS A 462 12.58 -22.54 -9.95
N GLY A 463 12.92 -23.70 -9.39
CA GLY A 463 13.81 -24.67 -10.00
C GLY A 463 14.02 -25.85 -9.06
N TYR A 464 13.95 -27.05 -9.61
CA TYR A 464 14.09 -28.29 -8.82
C TYR A 464 15.55 -28.67 -8.53
N GLU A 465 16.51 -27.85 -8.94
CA GLU A 465 17.90 -27.89 -8.50
C GLU A 465 18.08 -27.28 -7.11
N GLY A 466 17.02 -26.76 -6.49
CA GLY A 466 16.99 -26.19 -5.15
C GLY A 466 17.31 -27.21 -4.05
N GLN A 467 17.66 -26.69 -2.88
CA GLN A 467 18.20 -27.48 -1.76
C GLN A 467 17.14 -27.84 -0.72
N GLY A 468 15.94 -28.18 -1.14
CA GLY A 468 14.91 -28.59 -0.21
C GLY A 468 13.50 -28.19 -0.64
N PRO A 469 12.47 -28.55 0.13
CA PRO A 469 11.08 -28.33 -0.26
C PRO A 469 10.72 -26.86 -0.47
N GLU A 470 11.16 -25.97 0.41
CA GLU A 470 10.85 -24.55 0.38
C GLU A 470 11.76 -23.75 -0.58
N HIS A 471 12.78 -24.40 -1.14
CA HIS A 471 13.80 -23.78 -1.98
C HIS A 471 13.74 -24.25 -3.44
N SER A 472 12.67 -24.89 -3.86
CA SER A 472 12.51 -25.48 -5.18
C SER A 472 11.32 -24.92 -5.92
N SER A 473 10.10 -25.20 -5.49
CA SER A 473 8.90 -24.82 -6.21
C SER A 473 8.35 -23.45 -5.78
N ALA A 474 8.01 -22.60 -6.74
CA ALA A 474 7.21 -21.39 -6.53
C ALA A 474 5.70 -21.70 -6.39
N ARG A 475 5.31 -22.97 -6.35
CA ARG A 475 3.92 -23.39 -6.24
C ARG A 475 3.03 -22.79 -7.34
N LEU A 476 3.47 -22.96 -8.59
CA LEU A 476 2.75 -22.47 -9.78
C LEU A 476 1.28 -22.89 -9.78
N GLU A 477 0.97 -24.11 -9.29
CA GLU A 477 -0.37 -24.65 -9.16
C GLU A 477 -1.32 -23.79 -8.30
N ARG A 478 -0.81 -23.09 -7.28
CA ARG A 478 -1.60 -22.14 -6.47
C ARG A 478 -2.02 -20.92 -7.28
N PHE A 479 -1.10 -20.34 -8.04
CA PHE A 479 -1.40 -19.22 -8.91
C PHE A 479 -2.31 -19.63 -10.07
N MET A 480 -2.08 -20.81 -10.67
CA MET A 480 -2.95 -21.33 -11.71
C MET A 480 -4.38 -21.57 -11.23
N GLN A 481 -4.57 -21.99 -9.98
CA GLN A 481 -5.88 -22.13 -9.38
C GLN A 481 -6.59 -20.79 -9.17
N LEU A 482 -5.84 -19.73 -8.86
CA LEU A 482 -6.36 -18.38 -8.68
C LEU A 482 -6.56 -17.62 -10.00
N ALA A 483 -5.97 -18.10 -11.09
CA ALA A 483 -6.07 -17.46 -12.39
C ALA A 483 -7.46 -17.69 -13.00
N ALA A 484 -8.24 -16.62 -13.14
CA ALA A 484 -9.57 -16.62 -13.71
C ALA A 484 -9.84 -15.27 -14.39
N ASP A 485 -10.62 -15.28 -15.46
CA ASP A 485 -11.06 -14.06 -16.17
C ASP A 485 -9.92 -13.10 -16.55
N ALA A 486 -8.75 -13.67 -16.86
CA ALA A 486 -7.54 -12.92 -17.19
C ALA A 486 -7.07 -11.92 -16.10
N ASN A 487 -7.27 -12.26 -14.83
CA ASN A 487 -6.88 -11.44 -13.68
C ASN A 487 -5.36 -11.39 -13.45
N MET A 488 -4.61 -12.38 -13.93
CA MET A 488 -3.15 -12.44 -13.83
C MET A 488 -2.51 -13.17 -15.00
N GLN A 489 -1.23 -12.92 -15.24
CA GLN A 489 -0.42 -13.60 -16.24
C GLN A 489 0.64 -14.45 -15.52
N ILE A 490 0.58 -15.76 -15.66
CA ILE A 490 1.55 -16.69 -15.09
C ILE A 490 2.51 -17.09 -16.20
N VAL A 491 3.78 -16.78 -16.03
CA VAL A 491 4.83 -17.02 -17.03
C VAL A 491 6.04 -17.70 -16.39
N GLN A 492 6.69 -18.57 -17.13
CA GLN A 492 7.93 -19.22 -16.73
C GLN A 492 8.98 -19.04 -17.84
N PRO A 493 9.70 -17.91 -17.88
CA PRO A 493 10.78 -17.73 -18.82
C PRO A 493 11.93 -18.70 -18.50
N THR A 494 12.51 -19.29 -19.56
CA THR A 494 13.59 -20.28 -19.43
C THR A 494 14.89 -19.85 -20.11
N THR A 495 14.90 -18.68 -20.76
CA THR A 495 16.06 -18.11 -21.43
C THR A 495 16.25 -16.65 -21.09
N ALA A 496 17.47 -16.14 -21.25
CA ALA A 496 17.79 -14.72 -21.07
C ALA A 496 16.97 -13.82 -22.01
N SER A 497 16.67 -14.27 -23.22
CA SER A 497 15.80 -13.55 -24.15
C SER A 497 14.37 -13.46 -23.64
N GLN A 498 13.84 -14.54 -23.08
CA GLN A 498 12.47 -14.55 -22.57
C GLN A 498 12.30 -13.61 -21.36
N ILE A 499 13.23 -13.60 -20.38
CA ILE A 499 13.14 -12.67 -19.26
C ILE A 499 13.26 -11.22 -19.73
N PHE A 500 14.15 -10.90 -20.67
CA PHE A 500 14.25 -9.60 -21.29
C PHE A 500 12.90 -9.13 -21.87
N HIS A 501 12.28 -9.97 -22.69
CA HIS A 501 11.05 -9.60 -23.38
C HIS A 501 9.84 -9.54 -22.44
N VAL A 502 9.72 -10.43 -21.45
CA VAL A 502 8.56 -10.46 -20.55
C VAL A 502 8.54 -9.25 -19.63
N LEU A 503 9.70 -8.83 -19.10
CA LEU A 503 9.80 -7.63 -18.27
C LEU A 503 9.46 -6.35 -19.06
N ARG A 504 9.97 -6.23 -20.28
CA ARG A 504 9.63 -5.11 -21.15
C ARG A 504 8.15 -5.11 -21.53
N ARG A 505 7.59 -6.29 -21.84
CA ARG A 505 6.18 -6.44 -22.22
C ARG A 505 5.23 -5.91 -21.17
N GLN A 506 5.56 -6.04 -19.88
CA GLN A 506 4.74 -5.55 -18.78
C GLN A 506 4.51 -4.03 -18.85
N MET A 507 5.47 -3.29 -19.41
CA MET A 507 5.41 -1.83 -19.49
C MET A 507 5.05 -1.28 -20.86
N VAL A 508 5.66 -1.82 -21.93
CA VAL A 508 5.47 -1.27 -23.29
C VAL A 508 4.10 -1.60 -23.88
N ARG A 509 3.40 -2.55 -23.31
CA ARG A 509 2.02 -2.88 -23.66
C ARG A 509 1.07 -2.18 -22.70
N ASP A 510 -0.04 -1.65 -23.22
CA ASP A 510 -1.07 -0.98 -22.42
C ASP A 510 -1.98 -1.98 -21.68
N LEU A 511 -1.40 -2.94 -20.99
CA LEU A 511 -2.11 -3.89 -20.13
C LEU A 511 -1.41 -3.94 -18.78
N ARG A 512 -2.15 -3.75 -17.71
CA ARG A 512 -1.67 -3.81 -16.33
C ARG A 512 -2.42 -4.93 -15.60
N LYS A 513 -1.77 -6.11 -15.58
CA LYS A 513 -2.27 -7.34 -14.95
C LYS A 513 -1.10 -8.12 -14.35
#